data_355e9305bbfb12fba5bd2f820eedc446
#
_entry.id   355e9305bbfb12fba5bd2f820eedc446
#
_cell.length_a   1.000
_cell.length_b   1.000
_cell.length_c   1.000
_cell.angle_alpha   90.00
_cell.angle_beta   90.00
_cell.angle_gamma   90.00
#
_symmetry.space_group_name_H-M   'P 1'
#
loop_
_entity.id
_entity.type
_entity.pdbx_description
1 polymer ?
#
loop_
_entity_poly.entity_id
_entity_poly.type
_entity_poly.pdbx_seq_one_letter_code
_entity_poly.pdbx_strand_id
1 'polypeptide(L)'
;MATAHKIVLHSLHGYRPELDAIVAQWIREQVKYVGVVGVDASRIEDIIDELCIGDGSSPYFMVTAFHDLSESVQDAIFLAEQLSGELAGDVQVVEF
;
A
#
# COMPACT_ATOMS: atom_id res chain seq x y z
N MET A 1 14.54 -11.83 -3.78
CA MET A 1 13.41 -11.77 -4.73
C MET A 1 12.74 -10.42 -4.63
N ALA A 2 12.43 -9.82 -5.76
CA ALA A 2 11.85 -8.49 -5.77
C ALA A 2 10.39 -8.53 -5.31
N THR A 3 9.99 -7.53 -4.52
CA THR A 3 8.58 -7.32 -4.18
C THR A 3 7.83 -6.89 -5.43
N ALA A 4 6.57 -7.27 -5.56
CA ALA A 4 5.73 -6.81 -6.67
C ALA A 4 5.59 -5.27 -6.61
N HIS A 5 5.40 -4.64 -7.76
CA HIS A 5 5.28 -3.18 -7.82
C HIS A 5 3.96 -2.67 -7.24
N LYS A 6 2.96 -3.53 -7.12
CA LYS A 6 1.65 -3.19 -6.56
C LYS A 6 1.34 -4.10 -5.39
N ILE A 7 0.92 -3.50 -4.28
CA ILE A 7 0.59 -4.21 -3.05
C ILE A 7 -0.88 -3.96 -2.72
N VAL A 8 -1.58 -5.01 -2.32
CA VAL A 8 -2.86 -4.89 -1.62
C VAL A 8 -2.57 -5.27 -0.17
N LEU A 9 -2.67 -4.29 0.71
CA LEU A 9 -2.45 -4.51 2.15
C LEU A 9 -3.79 -4.82 2.79
N HIS A 10 -3.94 -6.06 3.24
CA HIS A 10 -5.14 -6.50 3.93
C HIS A 10 -4.93 -6.34 5.43
N SER A 11 -5.51 -5.30 6.01
CA SER A 11 -5.40 -5.01 7.43
C SER A 11 -6.38 -5.86 8.20
N LEU A 12 -5.84 -6.79 8.99
CA LEU A 12 -6.64 -7.70 9.81
C LEU A 12 -6.89 -7.14 11.21
N HIS A 13 -5.94 -6.33 11.71
CA HIS A 13 -5.93 -5.89 13.10
C HIS A 13 -5.86 -4.38 13.27
N GLY A 14 -5.80 -3.62 12.18
CA GLY A 14 -5.64 -2.19 12.23
C GLY A 14 -4.18 -1.75 12.26
N TYR A 15 -3.97 -0.46 12.53
CA TYR A 15 -2.62 0.09 12.52
C TYR A 15 -1.76 -0.51 13.64
N ARG A 16 -0.50 -0.81 13.29
CA ARG A 16 0.53 -1.24 14.23
C ARG A 16 1.85 -0.56 13.85
N PRO A 17 2.73 -0.26 14.82
CA PRO A 17 4.01 0.40 14.52
C PRO A 17 4.92 -0.35 13.55
N GLU A 18 4.74 -1.64 13.41
CA GLU A 18 5.46 -2.46 12.43
C GLU A 18 5.28 -1.98 11.00
N LEU A 19 4.22 -1.21 10.73
CA LEU A 19 3.98 -0.64 9.42
C LEU A 19 5.15 0.21 8.95
N ASP A 20 5.80 0.94 9.85
CA ASP A 20 6.91 1.82 9.51
C ASP A 20 8.03 1.05 8.80
N ALA A 21 8.41 -0.11 9.34
CA ALA A 21 9.46 -0.94 8.75
C ALA A 21 9.03 -1.54 7.43
N ILE A 22 7.75 -1.94 7.33
CA ILE A 22 7.19 -2.51 6.10
C ILE A 22 7.22 -1.47 4.98
N VAL A 23 6.80 -0.25 5.25
CA VAL A 23 6.79 0.82 4.24
C VAL A 23 8.22 1.18 3.84
N ALA A 24 9.16 1.24 4.78
CA ALA A 24 10.55 1.48 4.46
C ALA A 24 11.09 0.42 3.49
N GLN A 25 10.71 -0.83 3.70
CA GLN A 25 11.09 -1.92 2.79
C GLN A 25 10.49 -1.70 1.40
N TRP A 26 9.22 -1.35 1.32
CA TRP A 26 8.56 -1.09 0.04
C TRP A 26 9.23 0.03 -0.73
N ILE A 27 9.65 1.09 -0.04
CA ILE A 27 10.35 2.20 -0.69
C ILE A 27 11.67 1.71 -1.28
N ARG A 28 12.43 0.92 -0.51
CA ARG A 28 13.70 0.35 -1.00
C ARG A 28 13.48 -0.55 -2.21
N GLU A 29 12.37 -1.26 -2.26
CA GLU A 29 12.07 -2.20 -3.35
C GLU A 29 11.28 -1.56 -4.49
N GLN A 30 11.08 -0.24 -4.44
CA GLN A 30 10.46 0.53 -5.53
C GLN A 30 8.99 0.16 -5.76
N VAL A 31 8.24 -0.12 -4.69
CA VAL A 31 6.80 -0.34 -4.79
C VAL A 31 6.15 0.96 -5.25
N LYS A 32 5.25 0.88 -6.23
CA LYS A 32 4.64 2.06 -6.85
C LYS A 32 3.21 2.32 -6.40
N TYR A 33 2.51 1.30 -5.92
CA TYR A 33 1.10 1.40 -5.54
C TYR A 33 0.79 0.51 -4.34
N VAL A 34 0.03 1.06 -3.39
CA VAL A 34 -0.49 0.30 -2.26
C VAL A 34 -1.97 0.63 -2.09
N GLY A 35 -2.82 -0.41 -2.20
CA GLY A 35 -4.24 -0.29 -1.88
C GLY A 35 -4.50 -0.95 -0.54
N VAL A 36 -5.08 -0.21 0.41
CA VAL A 36 -5.33 -0.71 1.76
C VAL A 36 -6.79 -1.08 1.90
N VAL A 37 -7.07 -2.27 2.42
CA VAL A 37 -8.43 -2.75 2.65
C VAL A 37 -8.49 -3.38 4.04
N GLY A 38 -9.64 -3.23 4.71
CA GLY A 38 -9.85 -3.83 6.02
C GLY A 38 -9.87 -2.82 7.16
N VAL A 39 -9.45 -3.27 8.34
CA VAL A 39 -9.52 -2.46 9.57
C VAL A 39 -8.57 -1.26 9.48
N ASP A 40 -9.06 -0.07 9.83
CA ASP A 40 -8.29 1.18 9.81
C ASP A 40 -7.69 1.54 8.45
N ALA A 41 -8.30 1.10 7.35
CA ALA A 41 -7.71 1.28 6.01
C ALA A 41 -7.38 2.75 5.71
N SER A 42 -8.29 3.68 5.99
CA SER A 42 -8.07 5.10 5.74
C SER A 42 -6.91 5.65 6.56
N ARG A 43 -6.85 5.29 7.84
CA ARG A 43 -5.77 5.72 8.73
C ARG A 43 -4.42 5.16 8.29
N ILE A 44 -4.40 3.89 7.90
CA ILE A 44 -3.18 3.25 7.44
C ILE A 44 -2.68 3.92 6.15
N GLU A 45 -3.59 4.24 5.22
CA GLU A 45 -3.22 4.95 4.00
C GLU A 45 -2.56 6.28 4.32
N ASP A 46 -3.16 7.07 5.24
CA ASP A 46 -2.60 8.36 5.63
C ASP A 46 -1.20 8.21 6.20
N ILE A 47 -0.98 7.19 7.02
CA ILE A 47 0.33 6.94 7.63
C ILE A 47 1.35 6.53 6.57
N ILE A 48 0.95 5.71 5.60
CA ILE A 48 1.84 5.34 4.49
C ILE A 48 2.27 6.60 3.73
N ASP A 49 1.33 7.49 3.43
CA ASP A 49 1.64 8.74 2.75
C ASP A 49 2.64 9.58 3.54
N GLU A 50 2.44 9.70 4.85
CA GLU A 50 3.35 10.45 5.72
C GLU A 50 4.76 9.83 5.73
N LEU A 51 4.83 8.51 5.79
CA LEU A 51 6.13 7.80 5.78
C LEU A 51 6.86 8.00 4.44
N CYS A 52 6.13 8.06 3.34
CA CYS A 52 6.73 8.30 2.02
C CYS A 52 7.27 9.72 1.90
N ILE A 53 6.61 10.71 2.52
CA ILE A 53 7.08 12.09 2.54
C ILE A 53 8.32 12.24 3.43
N GLY A 54 8.34 11.52 4.54
CA GLY A 54 9.44 11.58 5.50
C GLY A 54 9.59 13.00 6.06
N ASP A 55 10.80 13.53 6.09
CA ASP A 55 11.07 14.89 6.55
C ASP A 55 10.93 15.93 5.42
N GLY A 56 10.50 15.50 4.24
CA GLY A 56 10.31 16.38 3.10
C GLY A 56 11.55 16.62 2.26
N SER A 57 12.72 16.15 2.69
CA SER A 57 13.98 16.39 1.95
C SER A 57 14.12 15.47 0.74
N SER A 58 13.53 14.27 0.80
CA SER A 58 13.64 13.29 -0.29
C SER A 58 12.39 12.42 -0.32
N PRO A 59 11.23 13.01 -0.64
CA PRO A 59 9.98 12.25 -0.63
C PRO A 59 9.98 11.17 -1.70
N TYR A 60 9.37 10.02 -1.34
CA TYR A 60 9.17 8.94 -2.28
C TYR A 60 7.74 9.01 -2.81
N PHE A 61 7.57 8.96 -4.13
CA PHE A 61 6.25 9.03 -4.73
C PHE A 61 5.65 7.62 -4.84
N MET A 62 4.60 7.36 -4.05
CA MET A 62 3.86 6.10 -4.08
C MET A 62 2.38 6.46 -4.18
N VAL A 63 1.67 5.84 -5.12
CA VAL A 63 0.22 6.01 -5.24
C VAL A 63 -0.44 5.13 -4.20
N THR A 64 -1.32 5.71 -3.38
CA THR A 64 -2.02 4.98 -2.34
C THR A 64 -3.52 5.12 -2.51
N ALA A 65 -4.26 4.14 -2.03
CA ALA A 65 -5.71 4.16 -2.01
C ALA A 65 -6.18 3.39 -0.79
N PHE A 66 -7.40 3.68 -0.31
CA PHE A 66 -8.01 2.84 0.70
C PHE A 66 -9.39 2.40 0.24
N HIS A 67 -9.82 1.26 0.77
CA HIS A 67 -11.14 0.69 0.51
C HIS A 67 -11.87 0.58 1.84
N ASP A 68 -13.11 1.06 1.89
CA ASP A 68 -13.85 1.04 3.15
C ASP A 68 -14.30 -0.39 3.50
N LEU A 69 -14.94 -0.53 4.66
CA LEU A 69 -15.33 -1.85 5.18
C LEU A 69 -16.38 -2.55 4.34
N SER A 70 -17.04 -1.85 3.42
CA SER A 70 -18.00 -2.47 2.49
C SER A 70 -17.30 -3.15 1.32
N GLU A 71 -16.00 -2.92 1.14
CA GLU A 71 -15.23 -3.48 0.05
C GLU A 71 -14.39 -4.67 0.54
N SER A 72 -14.12 -5.61 -0.37
CA SER A 72 -13.37 -6.82 -0.05
C SER A 72 -11.94 -6.73 -0.58
N VAL A 73 -11.11 -7.70 -0.15
CA VAL A 73 -9.77 -7.87 -0.70
C VAL A 73 -9.84 -8.05 -2.21
N GLN A 74 -10.85 -8.78 -2.70
CA GLN A 74 -11.02 -9.01 -4.14
C GLN A 74 -11.29 -7.71 -4.89
N ASP A 75 -12.07 -6.81 -4.29
CA ASP A 75 -12.29 -5.48 -4.88
C ASP A 75 -11.00 -4.71 -5.00
N ALA A 76 -10.16 -4.76 -3.96
CA ALA A 76 -8.88 -4.07 -3.96
C ALA A 76 -7.92 -4.66 -4.99
N ILE A 77 -7.89 -5.98 -5.12
CA ILE A 77 -7.07 -6.67 -6.13
C ILE A 77 -7.54 -6.27 -7.54
N PHE A 78 -8.86 -6.27 -7.75
CA PHE A 78 -9.42 -5.93 -9.05
C PHE A 78 -9.00 -4.51 -9.47
N LEU A 79 -9.14 -3.54 -8.56
CA LEU A 79 -8.72 -2.17 -8.86
C LEU A 79 -7.23 -2.11 -9.18
N ALA A 80 -6.39 -2.75 -8.39
CA ALA A 80 -4.95 -2.75 -8.60
C ALA A 80 -4.58 -3.35 -9.97
N GLU A 81 -5.28 -4.40 -10.37
CA GLU A 81 -5.03 -5.05 -11.65
C GLU A 81 -5.41 -4.19 -12.87
N GLN A 82 -6.33 -3.24 -12.68
CA GLN A 82 -6.74 -2.33 -13.76
C GLN A 82 -5.72 -1.24 -14.04
N LEU A 83 -4.79 -1.00 -13.13
CA LEU A 83 -3.82 0.07 -13.28
C LEU A 83 -2.77 -0.32 -14.33
N SER A 84 -2.40 0.63 -15.18
CA SER A 84 -1.48 0.40 -16.29
C SER A 84 -0.42 1.50 -16.35
N GLY A 85 0.40 1.49 -17.40
CA GLY A 85 1.48 2.46 -17.55
C GLY A 85 2.53 2.29 -16.47
N GLU A 86 2.87 3.32 -15.75
CA GLU A 86 3.86 3.28 -14.67
C GLU A 86 3.41 2.40 -13.50
N LEU A 87 2.10 2.16 -13.39
CA LEU A 87 1.53 1.33 -12.34
C LEU A 87 1.22 -0.09 -12.81
N ALA A 88 1.69 -0.48 -14.00
CA ALA A 88 1.52 -1.83 -14.50
C ALA A 88 2.40 -2.80 -13.70
N GLY A 89 2.01 -4.07 -13.66
CA GLY A 89 2.79 -5.11 -13.02
C GLY A 89 1.94 -6.00 -12.12
N ASP A 90 2.59 -6.95 -11.49
CA ASP A 90 1.93 -7.93 -10.64
C ASP A 90 1.43 -7.30 -9.35
N VAL A 91 0.39 -7.89 -8.80
CA VAL A 91 -0.21 -7.49 -7.52
C VAL A 91 0.14 -8.55 -6.48
N GLN A 92 0.63 -8.10 -5.35
CA GLN A 92 0.91 -8.97 -4.20
C GLN A 92 -0.01 -8.58 -3.05
N VAL A 93 -0.62 -9.58 -2.41
CA VAL A 93 -1.45 -9.35 -1.22
C VAL A 93 -0.58 -9.59 0.01
N VAL A 94 -0.59 -8.62 0.92
CA VAL A 94 0.13 -8.70 2.18
C VAL A 94 -0.89 -8.58 3.31
N GLU A 95 -0.95 -9.58 4.18
CA GLU A 95 -1.81 -9.54 5.36
C GLU A 95 -1.09 -8.83 6.50
N PHE A 96 -1.82 -7.97 7.18
CA PHE A 96 -1.25 -7.11 8.23
C PHE A 96 -2.14 -7.17 9.51
#